data_8dc9cd5e1e08c5bc787bd1621646a774
#
_entry.id   8dc9cd5e1e08c5bc787bd1621646a774
#
_cell.length_a   1.000
_cell.length_b   1.000
_cell.length_c   1.000
_cell.angle_alpha   90.00
_cell.angle_beta   90.00
_cell.angle_gamma   90.00
#
_symmetry.space_group_name_H-M   'P 1'
#
loop_
_entity.id
_entity.type
_entity.pdbx_description
1 polymer ?
#
loop_
_entity_poly.entity_id
_entity_poly.type
_entity_poly.pdbx_seq_one_letter_code
_entity_poly.pdbx_strand_id
1 'polypeptide(L)'
;MNKVMIGGVANTHYGRFVQTTLKELSLTAVENLFNASAFTPAEVDRVFFANAAAGIMTEQEMVRGQTLLRGHPLSRQPLINIENACASSGSAMYLAFQAIRHGELDCIVVVGAEKLNHEHKDRAFRALWGATDVEQTGPYPITGSSQ
;
A
#
# COMPACT_ATOMS: atom_id res chain seq x y z
N MET A 1 -24.82 13.78 -7.47
CA MET A 1 -23.70 12.84 -7.30
C MET A 1 -22.76 12.99 -8.48
N ASN A 2 -21.47 13.19 -8.22
CA ASN A 2 -20.48 13.41 -9.27
C ASN A 2 -20.20 12.11 -10.05
N LYS A 3 -19.81 12.26 -11.32
CA LYS A 3 -19.27 11.14 -12.10
C LYS A 3 -17.83 10.91 -11.64
N VAL A 4 -17.52 9.67 -11.25
CA VAL A 4 -16.16 9.27 -10.86
C VAL A 4 -15.48 8.64 -12.07
N MET A 5 -14.25 9.04 -12.32
CA MET A 5 -13.45 8.53 -13.45
C MET A 5 -12.08 8.07 -12.94
N ILE A 6 -11.51 7.09 -13.63
CA ILE A 6 -10.11 6.68 -13.44
C ILE A 6 -9.28 7.50 -14.41
N GLY A 7 -8.49 8.43 -13.89
CA GLY A 7 -7.67 9.34 -14.69
C GLY A 7 -6.29 8.81 -15.06
N GLY A 8 -5.84 7.75 -14.38
CA GLY A 8 -4.56 7.10 -14.67
C GLY A 8 -4.41 5.78 -13.90
N VAL A 9 -3.61 4.88 -14.44
CA VAL A 9 -3.25 3.59 -13.82
C VAL A 9 -1.80 3.30 -14.15
N ALA A 10 -1.06 2.81 -13.15
CA ALA A 10 0.32 2.35 -13.35
C ALA A 10 0.68 1.20 -12.43
N ASN A 11 1.67 0.43 -12.82
CA ASN A 11 2.23 -0.67 -12.05
C ASN A 11 3.76 -0.62 -12.08
N THR A 12 4.38 -1.30 -11.13
CA THR A 12 5.74 -1.82 -11.28
C THR A 12 5.70 -3.17 -12.01
N HIS A 13 6.84 -3.63 -12.51
CA HIS A 13 6.96 -5.03 -12.90
C HIS A 13 6.74 -5.94 -11.70
N TYR A 14 6.13 -7.10 -11.93
CA TYR A 14 6.01 -8.15 -10.92
C TYR A 14 7.23 -9.06 -10.99
N GLY A 15 7.78 -9.41 -9.82
CA GLY A 15 8.96 -10.27 -9.79
C GLY A 15 9.59 -10.39 -8.41
N ARG A 16 10.74 -11.06 -8.38
CA ARG A 16 11.53 -11.23 -7.18
C ARG A 16 12.54 -10.10 -7.04
N PHE A 17 12.18 -9.05 -6.34
CA PHE A 17 13.02 -7.88 -6.10
C PHE A 17 13.76 -8.00 -4.78
N VAL A 18 14.85 -8.77 -4.76
CA VAL A 18 15.60 -9.03 -3.52
C VAL A 18 16.22 -7.76 -2.96
N GLN A 19 16.80 -6.93 -3.82
CA GLN A 19 17.54 -5.72 -3.43
C GLN A 19 16.68 -4.45 -3.39
N THR A 20 15.48 -4.47 -3.99
CA THR A 20 14.61 -3.30 -4.04
C THR A 20 13.75 -3.22 -2.78
N THR A 21 13.75 -2.11 -2.12
CA THR A 21 12.94 -1.87 -0.93
C THR A 21 11.46 -1.67 -1.27
N LEU A 22 10.56 -1.85 -0.30
CA LEU A 22 9.15 -1.52 -0.47
C LEU A 22 8.95 -0.03 -0.78
N LYS A 23 9.82 0.82 -0.24
CA LYS A 23 9.82 2.26 -0.54
C LYS A 23 10.11 2.53 -2.01
N GLU A 24 11.15 1.94 -2.56
CA GLU A 24 11.50 2.09 -3.98
C GLU A 24 10.40 1.58 -4.89
N LEU A 25 9.79 0.42 -4.57
CA LEU A 25 8.64 -0.09 -5.32
C LEU A 25 7.46 0.89 -5.28
N SER A 26 7.14 1.44 -4.11
CA SER A 26 6.06 2.41 -3.95
C SER A 26 6.32 3.69 -4.75
N LEU A 27 7.52 4.23 -4.67
CA LEU A 27 7.91 5.44 -5.40
C LEU A 27 7.89 5.20 -6.91
N THR A 28 8.42 4.05 -7.38
CA THR A 28 8.40 3.69 -8.81
C THR A 28 6.96 3.61 -9.35
N ALA A 29 6.04 3.01 -8.60
CA ALA A 29 4.63 2.93 -9.02
C ALA A 29 4.00 4.33 -9.15
N VAL A 30 4.29 5.20 -8.20
CA VAL A 30 3.79 6.58 -8.19
C VAL A 30 4.39 7.41 -9.33
N GLU A 31 5.69 7.34 -9.54
CA GLU A 31 6.35 8.00 -10.67
C GLU A 31 5.80 7.52 -12.01
N ASN A 32 5.61 6.21 -12.17
CA ASN A 32 5.01 5.65 -13.37
C ASN A 32 3.60 6.19 -13.61
N LEU A 33 2.80 6.37 -12.54
CA LEU A 33 1.47 6.94 -12.64
C LEU A 33 1.50 8.36 -13.18
N PHE A 34 2.33 9.25 -12.62
CA PHE A 34 2.38 10.64 -13.06
C PHE A 34 3.01 10.78 -14.45
N ASN A 35 3.97 9.94 -14.81
CA ASN A 35 4.54 9.90 -16.16
C ASN A 35 3.52 9.44 -17.22
N ALA A 36 2.55 8.61 -16.84
CA ALA A 36 1.53 8.07 -17.75
C ALA A 36 0.20 8.85 -17.72
N SER A 37 0.05 9.84 -16.86
CA SER A 37 -1.17 10.62 -16.70
C SER A 37 -0.94 12.09 -17.02
N ALA A 38 -2.03 12.84 -17.20
CA ALA A 38 -1.98 14.31 -17.36
C ALA A 38 -1.97 15.06 -16.01
N PHE A 39 -2.09 14.34 -14.89
CA PHE A 39 -2.15 14.92 -13.56
C PHE A 39 -0.77 15.12 -12.96
N THR A 40 -0.68 16.09 -12.06
CA THR A 40 0.52 16.38 -11.28
C THR A 40 0.27 16.06 -9.79
N PRO A 41 1.30 15.82 -8.98
CA PRO A 41 1.13 15.60 -7.54
C PRO A 41 0.46 16.78 -6.81
N ALA A 42 0.55 18.00 -7.35
CA ALA A 42 -0.05 19.19 -6.75
C ALA A 42 -1.58 19.24 -6.88
N GLU A 43 -2.14 18.53 -7.85
CA GLU A 43 -3.59 18.46 -8.08
C GLU A 43 -4.28 17.39 -7.24
N VAL A 44 -3.51 16.59 -6.49
CA VAL A 44 -4.02 15.51 -5.65
C VAL A 44 -4.48 16.07 -4.30
N ASP A 45 -5.75 15.88 -3.98
CA ASP A 45 -6.33 16.33 -2.71
C ASP A 45 -6.03 15.37 -1.55
N ARG A 46 -5.92 14.08 -1.84
CA ARG A 46 -5.69 13.03 -0.83
C ARG A 46 -5.01 11.81 -1.43
N VAL A 47 -4.23 11.14 -0.59
CA VAL A 47 -3.63 9.84 -0.90
C VAL A 47 -4.22 8.79 0.02
N PHE A 48 -4.68 7.67 -0.53
CA PHE A 48 -4.92 6.44 0.22
C PHE A 48 -3.79 5.46 -0.04
N PHE A 49 -3.13 5.02 1.01
CA PHE A 49 -2.04 4.06 0.93
C PHE A 49 -2.47 2.71 1.49
N ALA A 50 -2.56 1.71 0.64
CA ALA A 50 -3.00 0.36 0.96
C ALA A 50 -1.80 -0.57 1.13
N ASN A 51 -1.65 -1.13 2.32
CA ASN A 51 -0.62 -2.10 2.65
C ASN A 51 -1.05 -2.93 3.86
N ALA A 52 -0.81 -4.23 3.83
CA ALA A 52 -1.14 -5.14 4.93
C ALA A 52 0.11 -5.66 5.65
N ALA A 53 1.14 -6.10 4.92
CA ALA A 53 2.20 -6.92 5.46
C ALA A 53 3.47 -6.15 5.90
N ALA A 54 3.60 -4.85 5.58
CA ALA A 54 4.85 -4.12 5.80
C ALA A 54 5.32 -4.15 7.26
N GLY A 55 4.40 -4.15 8.24
CA GLY A 55 4.77 -4.25 9.65
C GLY A 55 5.67 -5.44 9.91
N ILE A 56 5.22 -6.63 9.59
CA ILE A 56 5.99 -7.88 9.81
C ILE A 56 7.16 -8.00 8.83
N MET A 57 6.98 -7.57 7.57
CA MET A 57 7.99 -7.73 6.54
C MET A 57 9.18 -6.78 6.68
N THR A 58 8.93 -5.54 7.11
CA THR A 58 9.93 -4.45 7.14
C THR A 58 10.08 -3.79 8.50
N GLU A 59 9.31 -4.24 9.51
CA GLU A 59 9.23 -3.64 10.85
C GLU A 59 8.65 -2.22 10.87
N GLN A 60 8.11 -1.74 9.73
CA GLN A 60 7.40 -0.47 9.67
C GLN A 60 5.92 -0.70 10.02
N GLU A 61 5.61 -0.72 11.31
CA GLU A 61 4.26 -1.00 11.81
C GLU A 61 3.28 0.15 11.55
N MET A 62 3.73 1.39 11.72
CA MET A 62 2.87 2.57 11.71
C MET A 62 3.25 3.51 10.57
N VAL A 63 2.31 4.42 10.22
CA VAL A 63 2.49 5.50 9.24
C VAL A 63 3.17 5.05 7.94
N ARG A 64 2.77 3.90 7.45
CA ARG A 64 3.41 3.19 6.34
C ARG A 64 3.50 4.05 5.08
N GLY A 65 2.39 4.61 4.65
CA GLY A 65 2.34 5.46 3.46
C GLY A 65 3.19 6.72 3.60
N GLN A 66 3.16 7.38 4.76
CA GLN A 66 3.95 8.57 5.04
C GLN A 66 5.46 8.28 4.94
N THR A 67 5.91 7.13 5.47
CA THR A 67 7.32 6.75 5.43
C THR A 67 7.75 6.30 4.03
N LEU A 68 6.90 5.52 3.35
CA LEU A 68 7.20 4.97 2.02
C LEU A 68 7.15 6.04 0.92
N LEU A 69 6.29 7.06 1.03
CA LEU A 69 6.23 8.17 0.10
C LEU A 69 7.09 9.38 0.51
N ARG A 70 7.82 9.30 1.61
CA ARG A 70 8.68 10.38 2.09
C ARG A 70 9.71 10.78 1.03
N GLY A 71 9.72 12.08 0.72
CA GLY A 71 10.59 12.67 -0.30
C GLY A 71 9.91 12.86 -1.66
N HIS A 72 8.78 12.21 -1.91
CA HIS A 72 7.96 12.47 -3.09
C HIS A 72 6.97 13.63 -2.81
N PRO A 73 6.61 14.46 -3.80
CA PRO A 73 5.65 15.56 -3.63
C PRO A 73 4.30 15.14 -3.04
N LEU A 74 3.82 13.93 -3.31
CA LEU A 74 2.59 13.38 -2.71
C LEU A 74 2.63 13.29 -1.18
N SER A 75 3.82 13.23 -0.57
CA SER A 75 3.93 13.20 0.89
C SER A 75 3.48 14.49 1.58
N ARG A 76 3.23 15.54 0.81
CA ARG A 76 2.67 16.83 1.30
C ARG A 76 1.15 16.81 1.36
N GLN A 77 0.50 15.85 0.71
CA GLN A 77 -0.94 15.70 0.70
C GLN A 77 -1.43 14.93 1.93
N PRO A 78 -2.67 15.17 2.39
CA PRO A 78 -3.29 14.34 3.41
C PRO A 78 -3.24 12.87 2.99
N LEU A 79 -2.66 12.01 3.84
CA LEU A 79 -2.48 10.59 3.55
C LEU A 79 -3.11 9.73 4.62
N ILE A 80 -3.92 8.77 4.19
CA ILE A 80 -4.58 7.79 5.05
C ILE A 80 -4.07 6.40 4.69
N ASN A 81 -3.58 5.67 5.71
CA ASN A 81 -3.21 4.27 5.56
C ASN A 81 -4.46 3.39 5.69
N ILE A 82 -4.58 2.42 4.81
CA ILE A 82 -5.70 1.48 4.76
C ILE A 82 -5.16 0.07 4.84
N GLU A 83 -5.65 -0.66 5.82
CA GLU A 83 -5.36 -2.06 6.02
C GLU A 83 -6.67 -2.84 6.10
N ASN A 84 -6.83 -3.86 5.28
CA ASN A 84 -7.91 -4.83 5.26
C ASN A 84 -7.41 -6.13 4.59
N ALA A 85 -6.26 -6.62 5.06
CA ALA A 85 -5.55 -7.77 4.52
C ALA A 85 -5.45 -7.71 2.97
N CYS A 86 -5.82 -8.78 2.28
CA CYS A 86 -5.81 -8.84 0.81
C CYS A 86 -6.79 -7.85 0.14
N ALA A 87 -7.75 -7.30 0.87
CA ALA A 87 -8.75 -6.36 0.37
C ALA A 87 -8.36 -4.88 0.59
N SER A 88 -7.16 -4.58 1.10
CA SER A 88 -6.74 -3.22 1.43
C SER A 88 -6.90 -2.24 0.27
N SER A 89 -6.43 -2.61 -0.93
CA SER A 89 -6.57 -1.76 -2.13
C SER A 89 -8.03 -1.61 -2.58
N GLY A 90 -8.84 -2.65 -2.47
CA GLY A 90 -10.27 -2.57 -2.76
C GLY A 90 -11.00 -1.63 -1.81
N SER A 91 -10.68 -1.67 -0.52
CA SER A 91 -11.21 -0.75 0.49
C SER A 91 -10.77 0.70 0.20
N ALA A 92 -9.51 0.92 -0.17
CA ALA A 92 -9.01 2.23 -0.54
C ALA A 92 -9.71 2.81 -1.78
N MET A 93 -9.92 1.99 -2.81
CA MET A 93 -10.67 2.37 -4.02
C MET A 93 -12.12 2.70 -3.71
N TYR A 94 -12.76 1.93 -2.85
CA TYR A 94 -14.13 2.20 -2.42
C TYR A 94 -14.25 3.55 -1.71
N LEU A 95 -13.34 3.85 -0.78
CA LEU A 95 -13.33 5.12 -0.06
C LEU A 95 -13.04 6.30 -1.00
N ALA A 96 -12.11 6.15 -1.94
CA ALA A 96 -11.82 7.15 -2.96
C ALA A 96 -13.05 7.43 -3.85
N PHE A 97 -13.72 6.36 -4.31
CA PHE A 97 -14.96 6.46 -5.06
C PHE A 97 -16.03 7.23 -4.29
N GLN A 98 -16.24 6.94 -3.01
CA GLN A 98 -17.24 7.61 -2.19
C GLN A 98 -16.92 9.10 -2.02
N ALA A 99 -15.68 9.45 -1.70
CA ALA A 99 -15.29 10.85 -1.50
C ALA A 99 -15.50 11.71 -2.75
N ILE A 100 -15.10 11.22 -3.93
CA ILE A 100 -15.31 11.93 -5.20
C ILE A 100 -16.81 11.98 -5.56
N ARG A 101 -17.52 10.86 -5.41
CA ARG A 101 -18.96 10.79 -5.74
C ARG A 101 -19.80 11.76 -4.94
N HIS A 102 -19.45 12.01 -3.68
CA HIS A 102 -20.16 12.94 -2.81
C HIS A 102 -19.65 14.38 -2.91
N GLY A 103 -18.61 14.64 -3.68
CA GLY A 103 -18.05 15.98 -3.91
C GLY A 103 -17.21 16.50 -2.74
N GLU A 104 -16.67 15.60 -1.93
CA GLU A 104 -15.73 15.98 -0.86
C GLU A 104 -14.34 16.32 -1.43
N LEU A 105 -13.94 15.63 -2.48
CA LEU A 105 -12.64 15.74 -3.13
C LEU A 105 -12.79 15.56 -4.63
N ASP A 106 -11.86 16.12 -5.40
CA ASP A 106 -11.87 16.07 -6.86
C ASP A 106 -10.82 15.08 -7.41
N CYS A 107 -9.66 14.96 -6.77
CA CYS A 107 -8.56 14.12 -7.24
C CYS A 107 -7.94 13.32 -6.10
N ILE A 108 -7.95 12.00 -6.22
CA ILE A 108 -7.40 11.07 -5.22
C ILE A 108 -6.44 10.10 -5.89
N VAL A 109 -5.30 9.89 -5.28
CA VAL A 109 -4.38 8.81 -5.64
C VAL A 109 -4.53 7.65 -4.66
N VAL A 110 -4.73 6.45 -5.20
CA VAL A 110 -4.69 5.21 -4.42
C VAL A 110 -3.40 4.48 -4.76
N VAL A 111 -2.57 4.24 -3.76
CA VAL A 111 -1.31 3.50 -3.88
C VAL A 111 -1.43 2.20 -3.13
N GLY A 112 -1.24 1.07 -3.80
CA GLY A 112 -1.11 -0.25 -3.17
C GLY A 112 0.31 -0.77 -3.34
N ALA A 113 0.95 -1.18 -2.27
CA ALA A 113 2.29 -1.74 -2.34
C ALA A 113 2.49 -2.85 -1.31
N GLU A 114 2.98 -4.00 -1.78
CA GLU A 114 3.34 -5.14 -0.93
C GLU A 114 4.66 -5.75 -1.38
N LYS A 115 5.46 -6.20 -0.43
CA LYS A 115 6.68 -6.97 -0.70
C LYS A 115 6.77 -8.15 0.26
N LEU A 116 6.29 -9.32 -0.18
CA LEU A 116 6.34 -10.57 0.60
C LEU A 116 7.63 -11.36 0.37
N ASN A 117 8.44 -10.98 -0.62
CA ASN A 117 9.73 -11.62 -0.83
C ASN A 117 10.76 -11.16 0.20
N HIS A 118 11.26 -12.09 0.99
CA HIS A 118 12.28 -11.89 2.00
C HIS A 118 13.24 -13.10 2.03
N GLU A 119 14.48 -12.92 2.46
CA GLU A 119 15.43 -14.01 2.66
C GLU A 119 14.92 -15.03 3.71
N HIS A 120 14.33 -14.54 4.80
CA HIS A 120 13.63 -15.33 5.79
C HIS A 120 12.18 -15.56 5.37
N LYS A 121 11.90 -16.69 4.74
CA LYS A 121 10.58 -17.03 4.18
C LYS A 121 9.47 -17.10 5.24
N ASP A 122 9.82 -17.45 6.48
CA ASP A 122 8.90 -17.48 7.62
C ASP A 122 8.22 -16.12 7.88
N ARG A 123 8.88 -14.99 7.58
CA ARG A 123 8.27 -13.67 7.72
C ARG A 123 7.02 -13.50 6.86
N ALA A 124 7.05 -13.98 5.61
CA ALA A 124 5.88 -13.91 4.74
C ALA A 124 4.71 -14.76 5.26
N PHE A 125 5.00 -15.97 5.78
CA PHE A 125 3.98 -16.82 6.39
C PHE A 125 3.42 -16.21 7.68
N ARG A 126 4.26 -15.61 8.51
CA ARG A 126 3.82 -14.87 9.71
C ARG A 126 2.93 -13.68 9.34
N ALA A 127 3.27 -12.94 8.28
CA ALA A 127 2.44 -11.83 7.82
C ALA A 127 1.06 -12.32 7.37
N LEU A 128 0.99 -13.42 6.62
CA LEU A 128 -0.27 -14.04 6.21
C LEU A 128 -1.06 -14.62 7.40
N TRP A 129 -0.37 -15.20 8.39
CA TRP A 129 -0.99 -15.67 9.61
C TRP A 129 -1.69 -14.58 10.41
N GLY A 130 -1.14 -13.35 10.38
CA GLY A 130 -1.75 -12.17 11.01
C GLY A 130 -3.11 -11.76 10.42
N ALA A 131 -3.52 -12.36 9.29
CA ALA A 131 -4.87 -12.19 8.74
C ALA A 131 -5.89 -13.21 9.29
N THR A 132 -5.50 -14.01 10.27
CA THR A 132 -6.38 -14.96 10.98
C THR A 132 -6.72 -14.43 12.37
N ASP A 133 -7.71 -15.04 13.02
CA ASP A 133 -8.01 -14.77 14.42
C ASP A 133 -6.96 -15.46 15.31
N VAL A 134 -5.93 -14.70 15.68
CA VAL A 134 -4.79 -15.24 16.46
C VAL A 134 -5.15 -15.60 17.90
N GLU A 135 -6.26 -15.11 18.44
CA GLU A 135 -6.77 -15.52 19.75
C GLU A 135 -7.33 -16.94 19.71
N GLN A 136 -7.92 -17.34 18.59
CA GLN A 136 -8.43 -18.70 18.37
C GLN A 136 -7.37 -19.65 17.82
N THR A 137 -6.57 -19.19 16.85
CA THR A 137 -5.58 -20.04 16.17
C THR A 137 -4.25 -20.14 16.91
N GLY A 138 -4.03 -19.26 17.88
CA GLY A 138 -2.74 -19.13 18.56
C GLY A 138 -1.70 -18.35 17.74
N PRO A 139 -0.54 -18.07 18.33
CA PRO A 139 0.55 -17.38 17.62
C PRO A 139 1.08 -18.28 16.49
N TYR A 140 1.67 -17.63 15.48
CA TYR A 140 2.32 -18.37 14.38
C TYR A 140 3.30 -19.41 14.94
N PRO A 141 3.15 -20.71 14.55
CA PRO A 141 4.03 -21.75 15.06
C PRO A 141 5.47 -21.49 14.58
N ILE A 142 6.35 -21.18 15.51
CA ILE A 142 7.79 -21.08 15.23
C ILE A 142 8.25 -22.53 15.04
N THR A 143 8.28 -22.99 13.79
CA THR A 143 8.88 -24.29 13.46
C THR A 143 10.36 -24.20 13.81
N GLY A 144 10.77 -25.06 14.74
CA GLY A 144 12.00 -25.03 15.50
C GLY A 144 13.24 -24.61 14.74
N SER A 145 14.05 -23.82 15.41
CA SER A 145 15.49 -23.80 15.20
C SER A 145 15.98 -25.25 15.13
N SER A 146 16.28 -25.72 13.93
CA SER A 146 17.16 -26.87 13.78
C SER A 146 18.45 -26.54 14.51
N GLN A 147 18.65 -27.24 15.63
CA GLN A 147 19.96 -27.33 16.30
C GLN A 147 21.00 -27.86 15.33
#